data_61edf78f59051f51a82bda5d2f6a9565
#
_entry.id   61edf78f59051f51a82bda5d2f6a9565
#
_cell.length_a   1.000
_cell.length_b   1.000
_cell.length_c   1.000
_cell.angle_alpha   90.00
_cell.angle_beta   90.00
_cell.angle_gamma   90.00
#
_symmetry.space_group_name_H-M   'P 1'
#
loop_
_entity.id
_entity.type
_entity.pdbx_description
1 polymer ?
#
loop_
_entity_poly.entity_id
_entity_poly.type
_entity_poly.pdbx_seq_one_letter_code
_entity_poly.pdbx_strand_id
1 'polypeptide(L)'
;MSSELKVDTISEKTSNNGVELKGYKETDVAVTSSSGVIAVDMTGGNTGAITLSENITDIDFTNVPANGTSSFTMKVTQDGTGSRTMAINAITVNGGGNVTGLTPGAAGLTLSTGANDVDLVSFLFFDAGTPLINSLLDFS
;
A
#
# COMPACT_ATOMS: atom_id res chain seq x y z
N MET A 1 -15.28 1.97 28.35
CA MET A 1 -13.92 1.35 28.43
C MET A 1 -13.65 0.62 27.14
N SER A 2 -12.48 0.83 26.56
CA SER A 2 -12.01 0.05 25.41
C SER A 2 -11.33 -1.21 25.91
N SER A 3 -11.73 -2.38 25.40
CA SER A 3 -11.05 -3.65 25.70
C SER A 3 -10.03 -3.92 24.60
N GLU A 4 -8.78 -4.14 24.96
CA GLU A 4 -7.69 -4.45 24.06
C GLU A 4 -7.13 -5.83 24.38
N LEU A 5 -6.99 -6.69 23.37
CA LEU A 5 -6.28 -7.96 23.45
C LEU A 5 -4.92 -7.79 22.79
N LYS A 6 -3.84 -7.90 23.56
CA LYS A 6 -2.46 -7.85 23.06
C LYS A 6 -1.90 -9.26 23.02
N VAL A 7 -1.64 -9.77 21.82
CA VAL A 7 -1.05 -11.09 21.59
C VAL A 7 -0.06 -11.04 20.44
N ASP A 8 1.03 -11.79 20.54
CA ASP A 8 2.02 -11.91 19.47
C ASP A 8 1.57 -12.89 18.39
N THR A 9 0.73 -13.86 18.74
CA THR A 9 0.25 -14.89 17.84
C THR A 9 -1.17 -15.32 18.20
N ILE A 10 -2.02 -15.49 17.20
CA ILE A 10 -3.31 -16.13 17.30
C ILE A 10 -3.22 -17.46 16.57
N SER A 11 -3.39 -18.59 17.30
CA SER A 11 -3.34 -19.93 16.74
C SER A 11 -4.68 -20.62 16.87
N GLU A 12 -5.04 -21.44 15.88
CA GLU A 12 -6.23 -22.30 16.00
C GLU A 12 -6.05 -23.34 17.10
N LYS A 13 -7.14 -23.65 17.81
CA LYS A 13 -7.15 -24.68 18.86
C LYS A 13 -7.26 -26.08 18.27
N THR A 14 -7.96 -26.21 17.15
CA THR A 14 -8.22 -27.49 16.47
C THR A 14 -7.64 -27.42 15.06
N SER A 15 -6.77 -28.37 14.70
CA SER A 15 -6.09 -28.39 13.40
C SER A 15 -7.06 -28.29 12.23
N ASN A 16 -6.68 -27.47 11.23
CA ASN A 16 -7.35 -27.27 9.95
C ASN A 16 -8.72 -26.57 9.98
N ASN A 17 -9.08 -25.91 11.08
CA ASN A 17 -10.31 -25.10 11.13
C ASN A 17 -10.06 -23.59 10.89
N GLY A 18 -8.82 -23.16 11.01
CA GLY A 18 -8.43 -21.76 10.91
C GLY A 18 -8.92 -20.91 12.09
N VAL A 19 -8.57 -19.64 12.07
CA VAL A 19 -9.05 -18.62 13.02
C VAL A 19 -10.08 -17.75 12.33
N GLU A 20 -11.32 -17.75 12.83
CA GLU A 20 -12.38 -16.89 12.30
C GLU A 20 -12.30 -15.50 12.96
N LEU A 21 -12.11 -14.46 12.15
CA LEU A 21 -12.18 -13.05 12.55
C LEU A 21 -13.44 -12.41 11.97
N LYS A 22 -14.39 -12.01 12.84
CA LYS A 22 -15.64 -11.37 12.44
C LYS A 22 -15.58 -9.87 12.70
N GLY A 23 -15.92 -9.07 11.68
CA GLY A 23 -16.08 -7.63 11.84
C GLY A 23 -14.79 -6.91 12.22
N TYR A 24 -13.63 -7.36 11.72
CA TYR A 24 -12.37 -6.66 11.96
C TYR A 24 -12.33 -5.30 11.19
N LYS A 25 -11.64 -4.34 11.78
CA LYS A 25 -11.37 -3.04 11.19
C LYS A 25 -9.86 -2.86 11.09
N GLU A 26 -9.37 -2.56 9.91
CA GLU A 26 -7.98 -2.11 9.72
C GLU A 26 -7.86 -0.61 10.02
N THR A 27 -6.69 -0.20 10.48
CA THR A 27 -6.36 1.20 10.66
C THR A 27 -5.74 1.73 9.38
N ASP A 28 -6.23 2.87 8.90
CA ASP A 28 -5.61 3.55 7.77
C ASP A 28 -4.32 4.23 8.20
N VAL A 29 -3.27 4.03 7.42
CA VAL A 29 -2.01 4.76 7.53
C VAL A 29 -2.19 6.16 6.96
N ALA A 30 -1.71 7.17 7.66
CA ALA A 30 -1.62 8.51 7.10
C ALA A 30 -0.52 8.53 6.01
N VAL A 31 -0.94 8.61 4.75
CA VAL A 31 -0.03 8.66 3.60
C VAL A 31 0.11 10.11 3.15
N THR A 32 1.34 10.58 3.09
CA THR A 32 1.66 11.95 2.63
C THR A 32 2.78 11.89 1.62
N SER A 33 2.87 12.91 0.76
CA SER A 33 4.02 13.10 -0.13
C SER A 33 4.76 14.39 0.19
N SER A 34 6.03 14.39 -0.08
CA SER A 34 6.89 15.58 0.01
C SER A 34 8.01 15.48 -1.01
N SER A 35 8.12 16.49 -1.88
CA SER A 35 9.14 16.52 -2.96
C SER A 35 9.11 15.28 -3.85
N GLY A 36 7.91 14.79 -4.16
CA GLY A 36 7.70 13.63 -5.02
C GLY A 36 7.92 12.26 -4.34
N VAL A 37 8.14 12.22 -3.02
CA VAL A 37 8.34 10.97 -2.27
C VAL A 37 7.11 10.68 -1.41
N ILE A 38 6.57 9.47 -1.50
CA ILE A 38 5.58 8.92 -0.58
C ILE A 38 6.30 8.06 0.47
N ALA A 39 6.03 8.28 1.75
CA ALA A 39 6.50 7.44 2.84
C ALA A 39 5.33 6.68 3.47
N VAL A 40 5.48 5.36 3.59
CA VAL A 40 4.49 4.43 4.17
C VAL A 40 5.14 3.63 5.29
N ASP A 41 4.62 3.76 6.51
CA ASP A 41 5.02 2.92 7.64
C ASP A 41 3.98 1.80 7.85
N MET A 42 4.37 0.56 7.55
CA MET A 42 3.50 -0.62 7.64
C MET A 42 3.10 -1.01 9.07
N THR A 43 3.72 -0.41 10.11
CA THR A 43 3.27 -0.64 11.50
C THR A 43 1.92 0.01 11.79
N GLY A 44 1.54 1.03 11.02
CA GLY A 44 0.28 1.75 11.18
C GLY A 44 -0.94 1.03 10.63
N GLY A 45 -0.78 0.08 9.72
CA GLY A 45 -1.88 -0.64 9.06
C GLY A 45 -1.55 -1.01 7.61
N ASN A 46 -2.50 -1.65 6.95
CA ASN A 46 -2.35 -2.18 5.59
C ASN A 46 -3.12 -1.38 4.52
N THR A 47 -3.76 -0.30 4.93
CA THR A 47 -4.52 0.59 4.04
C THR A 47 -4.15 2.04 4.26
N GLY A 48 -4.34 2.87 3.25
CA GLY A 48 -4.12 4.31 3.36
C GLY A 48 -4.74 5.07 2.19
N ALA A 49 -4.78 6.38 2.31
CA ALA A 49 -5.29 7.25 1.27
C ALA A 49 -4.39 8.47 1.08
N ILE A 50 -4.25 8.90 -0.17
CA ILE A 50 -3.52 10.11 -0.54
C ILE A 50 -4.28 10.87 -1.62
N THR A 51 -4.23 12.20 -1.57
CA THR A 51 -4.55 13.06 -2.71
C THR A 51 -3.24 13.56 -3.31
N LEU A 52 -3.01 13.27 -4.57
CA LEU A 52 -1.79 13.66 -5.28
C LEU A 52 -1.83 15.16 -5.58
N SER A 53 -0.96 15.93 -4.96
CA SER A 53 -0.75 17.36 -5.27
C SER A 53 0.49 17.58 -6.15
N GLU A 54 1.26 16.52 -6.39
CA GLU A 54 2.50 16.50 -7.17
C GLU A 54 2.66 15.15 -7.87
N ASN A 55 3.59 15.06 -8.82
CA ASN A 55 4.00 13.79 -9.40
C ASN A 55 4.87 13.02 -8.41
N ILE A 56 4.57 11.74 -8.22
CA ILE A 56 5.35 10.88 -7.33
C ILE A 56 6.44 10.20 -8.14
N THR A 57 7.67 10.34 -7.66
CA THR A 57 8.88 9.79 -8.27
C THR A 57 9.51 8.67 -7.45
N ASP A 58 9.10 8.54 -6.18
CA ASP A 58 9.66 7.56 -5.24
C ASP A 58 8.61 7.13 -4.20
N ILE A 59 8.68 5.88 -3.75
CA ILE A 59 7.80 5.35 -2.71
C ILE A 59 8.64 4.56 -1.70
N ASP A 60 8.67 5.04 -0.45
CA ASP A 60 9.40 4.42 0.65
C ASP A 60 8.46 3.62 1.54
N PHE A 61 8.62 2.30 1.58
CA PHE A 61 7.96 1.42 2.53
C PHE A 61 8.90 1.07 3.67
N THR A 62 8.47 1.31 4.91
CA THR A 62 9.20 0.91 6.12
C THR A 62 8.40 -0.12 6.92
N ASN A 63 9.11 -0.91 7.73
CA ASN A 63 8.52 -1.95 8.57
C ASN A 63 7.70 -3.00 7.79
N VAL A 64 8.05 -3.25 6.54
CA VAL A 64 7.51 -4.37 5.77
C VAL A 64 8.01 -5.67 6.42
N PRO A 65 7.11 -6.62 6.79
CA PRO A 65 7.52 -7.87 7.42
C PRO A 65 8.54 -8.65 6.57
N ALA A 66 9.65 -9.04 7.18
CA ALA A 66 10.75 -9.73 6.50
C ALA A 66 10.46 -11.19 6.17
N ASN A 67 9.42 -11.77 6.77
CA ASN A 67 9.01 -13.14 6.54
C ASN A 67 7.51 -13.20 6.24
N GLY A 68 7.14 -13.98 5.26
CA GLY A 68 5.75 -14.18 4.85
C GLY A 68 5.26 -13.14 3.85
N THR A 69 3.96 -13.02 3.77
CA THR A 69 3.29 -12.13 2.79
C THR A 69 2.61 -10.98 3.52
N SER A 70 2.80 -9.78 3.02
CA SER A 70 2.08 -8.58 3.47
C SER A 70 1.59 -7.77 2.28
N SER A 71 0.58 -6.95 2.50
CA SER A 71 0.01 -6.10 1.45
C SER A 71 -0.26 -4.71 1.98
N PHE A 72 -0.24 -3.73 1.09
CA PHE A 72 -0.70 -2.37 1.34
C PHE A 72 -1.63 -1.94 0.20
N THR A 73 -2.81 -1.46 0.53
CA THR A 73 -3.76 -0.91 -0.45
C THR A 73 -3.93 0.58 -0.25
N MET A 74 -3.66 1.34 -1.29
CA MET A 74 -3.71 2.79 -1.28
C MET A 74 -4.86 3.30 -2.14
N LYS A 75 -5.75 4.10 -1.55
CA LYS A 75 -6.68 4.94 -2.30
C LYS A 75 -5.91 6.17 -2.78
N VAL A 76 -5.80 6.32 -4.09
CA VAL A 76 -5.12 7.44 -4.74
C VAL A 76 -6.17 8.35 -5.37
N THR A 77 -6.18 9.61 -5.02
CA THR A 77 -7.10 10.61 -5.59
C THR A 77 -6.28 11.65 -6.35
N GLN A 78 -6.68 11.96 -7.57
CA GLN A 78 -6.11 13.10 -8.30
C GLN A 78 -6.52 14.41 -7.62
N ASP A 79 -5.67 15.42 -7.67
CA ASP A 79 -6.06 16.77 -7.23
C ASP A 79 -7.06 17.43 -8.21
N GLY A 80 -7.48 18.66 -7.94
CA GLY A 80 -8.37 19.42 -8.81
C GLY A 80 -7.79 19.77 -10.19
N THR A 81 -6.50 19.50 -10.43
CA THR A 81 -5.82 19.67 -11.72
C THR A 81 -5.82 18.38 -12.53
N GLY A 82 -5.68 17.24 -11.85
CA GLY A 82 -5.54 15.94 -12.48
C GLY A 82 -4.17 15.69 -13.11
N SER A 83 -4.05 14.57 -13.81
CA SER A 83 -2.84 14.17 -14.58
C SER A 83 -1.57 13.98 -13.73
N ARG A 84 -1.72 13.75 -12.43
CA ARG A 84 -0.60 13.38 -11.56
C ARG A 84 -0.18 11.94 -11.85
N THR A 85 1.10 11.70 -11.82
CA THR A 85 1.69 10.37 -12.07
C THR A 85 2.30 9.80 -10.80
N MET A 86 2.40 8.47 -10.75
CA MET A 86 3.09 7.75 -9.69
C MET A 86 4.07 6.77 -10.32
N ALA A 87 5.36 7.03 -10.14
CA ALA A 87 6.41 6.13 -10.60
C ALA A 87 6.55 4.91 -9.68
N ILE A 88 6.88 3.76 -10.26
CA ILE A 88 7.14 2.51 -9.54
C ILE A 88 8.55 1.96 -9.80
N ASN A 89 9.41 2.75 -10.42
CA ASN A 89 10.79 2.39 -10.72
C ASN A 89 11.80 2.82 -9.64
N ALA A 90 11.32 3.50 -8.62
CA ALA A 90 12.08 3.89 -7.44
C ALA A 90 11.26 3.58 -6.19
N ILE A 91 11.18 2.30 -5.81
CA ILE A 91 10.52 1.85 -4.58
C ILE A 91 11.60 1.38 -3.63
N THR A 92 11.63 1.92 -2.42
CA THR A 92 12.50 1.49 -1.34
C THR A 92 11.72 0.64 -0.35
N VAL A 93 12.26 -0.50 0.03
CA VAL A 93 11.68 -1.38 1.04
C VAL A 93 12.64 -1.54 2.20
N ASN A 94 12.22 -1.14 3.40
CA ASN A 94 13.01 -1.22 4.64
C ASN A 94 14.41 -0.57 4.54
N GLY A 95 14.52 0.54 3.80
CA GLY A 95 15.77 1.25 3.60
C GLY A 95 16.78 0.53 2.69
N GLY A 96 16.34 -0.44 1.91
CA GLY A 96 17.13 -1.09 0.87
C GLY A 96 17.39 -0.17 -0.33
N GLY A 97 18.05 -0.70 -1.35
CA GLY A 97 18.18 0.02 -2.63
C GLY A 97 16.86 0.08 -3.39
N ASN A 98 16.74 1.06 -4.29
CA ASN A 98 15.57 1.20 -5.15
C ASN A 98 15.32 -0.05 -5.99
N VAL A 99 14.08 -0.49 -6.02
CA VAL A 99 13.60 -1.57 -6.87
C VAL A 99 12.49 -1.04 -7.79
N THR A 100 12.31 -1.68 -8.94
CA THR A 100 11.15 -1.43 -9.79
C THR A 100 10.04 -2.40 -9.43
N GLY A 101 8.88 -1.87 -9.06
CA GLY A 101 7.69 -2.68 -8.78
C GLY A 101 7.26 -3.49 -10.00
N LEU A 102 6.76 -4.70 -9.78
CA LEU A 102 6.34 -5.61 -10.83
C LEU A 102 4.84 -5.47 -11.10
N THR A 103 4.48 -5.15 -12.33
CA THR A 103 3.09 -5.05 -12.79
C THR A 103 2.76 -6.16 -13.80
N PRO A 104 1.49 -6.52 -13.97
CA PRO A 104 1.08 -7.50 -14.98
C PRO A 104 1.60 -7.13 -16.38
N GLY A 105 2.31 -8.06 -17.02
CA GLY A 105 2.87 -7.84 -18.35
C GLY A 105 3.93 -6.75 -18.45
N ALA A 106 4.52 -6.32 -17.34
CA ALA A 106 5.48 -5.20 -17.26
C ALA A 106 4.91 -3.87 -17.83
N ALA A 107 3.61 -3.68 -17.76
CA ALA A 107 2.92 -2.52 -18.36
C ALA A 107 3.20 -1.19 -17.64
N GLY A 108 3.83 -1.24 -16.44
CA GLY A 108 3.97 -0.08 -15.57
C GLY A 108 2.67 0.24 -14.81
N LEU A 109 2.71 1.27 -13.99
CA LEU A 109 1.54 1.81 -13.30
C LEU A 109 1.02 3.02 -14.06
N THR A 110 -0.26 2.99 -14.41
CA THR A 110 -0.96 4.14 -14.98
C THR A 110 -2.11 4.49 -14.05
N LEU A 111 -2.30 5.75 -13.75
CA LEU A 111 -3.42 6.27 -12.98
C LEU A 111 -4.44 6.94 -13.90
N SER A 112 -5.68 7.05 -13.45
CA SER A 112 -6.70 7.90 -14.08
C SER A 112 -6.24 9.36 -14.08
N THR A 113 -6.65 10.14 -15.09
CA THR A 113 -6.07 11.47 -15.33
C THR A 113 -7.03 12.62 -15.08
N GLY A 114 -8.32 12.35 -14.88
CA GLY A 114 -9.32 13.38 -14.59
C GLY A 114 -9.09 14.01 -13.22
N ALA A 115 -9.52 15.26 -13.09
CA ALA A 115 -9.52 15.94 -11.80
C ALA A 115 -10.43 15.21 -10.81
N ASN A 116 -9.91 14.92 -9.61
CA ASN A 116 -10.58 14.18 -8.54
C ASN A 116 -10.88 12.70 -8.84
N ASP A 117 -10.38 12.15 -9.95
CA ASP A 117 -10.48 10.70 -10.20
C ASP A 117 -9.85 9.92 -9.04
N VAL A 118 -10.41 8.75 -8.78
CA VAL A 118 -10.00 7.88 -7.69
C VAL A 118 -9.55 6.54 -8.24
N ASP A 119 -8.38 6.09 -7.82
CA ASP A 119 -7.80 4.78 -8.14
C ASP A 119 -7.51 4.00 -6.86
N LEU A 120 -7.51 2.67 -6.95
CA LEU A 120 -6.93 1.80 -5.92
C LEU A 120 -5.63 1.20 -6.44
N VAL A 121 -4.56 1.37 -5.70
CA VAL A 121 -3.25 0.78 -5.98
C VAL A 121 -2.88 -0.18 -4.86
N SER A 122 -2.66 -1.44 -5.20
CA SER A 122 -2.31 -2.49 -4.25
C SER A 122 -0.88 -2.95 -4.46
N PHE A 123 -0.13 -3.05 -3.37
CA PHE A 123 1.23 -3.55 -3.30
C PHE A 123 1.23 -4.84 -2.50
N LEU A 124 1.77 -5.90 -3.05
CA LEU A 124 1.91 -7.20 -2.39
C LEU A 124 3.39 -7.55 -2.26
N PHE A 125 3.84 -7.79 -1.05
CA PHE A 125 5.22 -8.13 -0.72
C PHE A 125 5.33 -9.59 -0.30
N PHE A 126 6.36 -10.26 -0.78
CA PHE A 126 6.81 -11.56 -0.30
C PHE A 126 8.18 -11.37 0.36
N ASP A 127 8.29 -11.68 1.65
CA ASP A 127 9.55 -11.59 2.42
C ASP A 127 10.24 -10.22 2.30
N ALA A 128 9.48 -9.13 2.35
CA ALA A 128 9.94 -7.75 2.13
C ALA A 128 10.72 -7.56 0.81
N GLY A 129 10.42 -8.36 -0.20
CA GLY A 129 11.02 -8.26 -1.54
C GLY A 129 10.37 -7.20 -2.42
N THR A 130 10.71 -7.22 -3.69
CA THR A 130 10.12 -6.34 -4.72
C THR A 130 8.61 -6.51 -4.78
N PRO A 131 7.82 -5.44 -4.64
CA PRO A 131 6.36 -5.57 -4.62
C PRO A 131 5.78 -5.93 -5.98
N LEU A 132 4.77 -6.80 -5.95
CA LEU A 132 3.83 -6.98 -7.05
C LEU A 132 2.77 -5.89 -6.94
N ILE A 133 2.50 -5.17 -8.03
CA ILE A 133 1.63 -4.00 -8.04
C ILE A 133 0.46 -4.22 -9.00
N ASN A 134 -0.73 -3.90 -8.54
CA ASN A 134 -1.93 -3.88 -9.36
C ASN A 134 -2.73 -2.60 -9.07
N SER A 135 -3.46 -2.11 -10.08
CA SER A 135 -4.35 -0.96 -9.94
C SER A 135 -5.73 -1.23 -10.50
N LEU A 136 -6.73 -0.69 -9.84
CA LEU A 136 -8.09 -0.56 -10.33
C LEU A 136 -8.35 0.93 -10.51
N LEU A 137 -8.85 1.33 -11.66
CA LEU A 137 -8.90 2.71 -12.09
C LEU A 137 -10.33 3.25 -12.12
N ASP A 138 -10.45 4.57 -12.00
CA ASP A 138 -11.65 5.37 -12.28
C ASP A 138 -12.87 4.99 -11.44
N PHE A 139 -12.71 5.09 -10.13
CA PHE A 139 -13.84 5.04 -9.19
C PHE A 139 -14.47 6.43 -9.08
N SER A 140 -15.23 6.84 -10.09
CA SER A 140 -15.94 8.14 -10.16
C SER A 140 -17.42 8.03 -9.78
#